data_19a7bb90c7b9c3976087b63532838fe9
#
_entry.id   19a7bb90c7b9c3976087b63532838fe9
#
_cell.length_a   1.000
_cell.length_b   1.000
_cell.length_c   1.000
_cell.angle_alpha   90.00
_cell.angle_beta   90.00
_cell.angle_gamma   90.00
#
_symmetry.space_group_name_H-M   'P 1'
#
loop_
_entity.id
_entity.type
_entity.pdbx_description
1 polymer ?
#
loop_
_entity_poly.entity_id
_entity_poly.type
_entity_poly.pdbx_seq_one_letter_code
_entity_poly.pdbx_strand_id
1 'polypeptide(L)'
;WKAMNWLESIEKAIGYIESHLKDDFSVEDVASHVYMSSGYFQKAFSMLCGFTVSEYIRNRRLAEAGMELLSSNEKIIDIALMYGYDSHDSFTKAFSRFHGVTPSAVRRGGCTIKAFAPLRLQFILGGGYIMDYRIEKQPEFEVLLKVEADRLTYWSETDLNENQLRM
;
A
#
# COMPACT_ATOMS: atom_id res chain seq x y z
N TRP A 1 29.18 -17.73 -1.56
CA TRP A 1 27.79 -17.73 -1.08
C TRP A 1 27.50 -16.30 -0.63
N LYS A 2 26.95 -15.46 -1.51
CA LYS A 2 26.34 -14.19 -1.11
C LYS A 2 25.16 -14.56 -0.21
N ALA A 3 25.25 -14.29 1.08
CA ALA A 3 24.07 -14.25 1.92
C ALA A 3 23.14 -13.22 1.25
N MET A 4 22.12 -13.73 0.57
CA MET A 4 21.12 -12.87 -0.04
C MET A 4 20.46 -12.16 1.12
N ASN A 5 20.67 -10.84 1.18
CA ASN A 5 20.12 -10.03 2.26
C ASN A 5 18.59 -10.15 2.15
N TRP A 6 18.00 -10.91 3.06
CA TRP A 6 16.56 -11.19 3.07
C TRP A 6 15.70 -9.91 3.04
N LEU A 7 16.24 -8.81 3.55
CA LEU A 7 15.64 -7.49 3.49
C LEU A 7 15.56 -6.98 2.04
N GLU A 8 16.65 -7.13 1.28
CA GLU A 8 16.69 -6.81 -0.15
C GLU A 8 15.69 -7.66 -0.94
N SER A 9 15.50 -8.92 -0.53
CA SER A 9 14.50 -9.79 -1.15
C SER A 9 13.06 -9.33 -0.85
N ILE A 10 12.77 -8.88 0.37
CA ILE A 10 11.45 -8.32 0.69
C ILE A 10 11.21 -7.00 -0.07
N GLU A 11 12.21 -6.13 -0.18
CA GLU A 11 12.09 -4.91 -0.96
C GLU A 11 11.84 -5.19 -2.44
N LYS A 12 12.55 -6.16 -3.03
CA LYS A 12 12.29 -6.63 -4.40
C LYS A 12 10.89 -7.22 -4.56
N ALA A 13 10.42 -7.98 -3.57
CA ALA A 13 9.07 -8.53 -3.57
C ALA A 13 8.00 -7.43 -3.55
N ILE A 14 8.19 -6.39 -2.73
CA ILE A 14 7.30 -5.22 -2.70
C ILE A 14 7.32 -4.53 -4.07
N GLY A 15 8.48 -4.29 -4.65
CA GLY A 15 8.60 -3.71 -6.00
C GLY A 15 7.90 -4.53 -7.07
N TYR A 16 8.02 -5.86 -7.02
CA TYR A 16 7.29 -6.76 -7.92
C TYR A 16 5.77 -6.62 -7.75
N ILE A 17 5.27 -6.67 -6.52
CA ILE A 17 3.83 -6.51 -6.23
C ILE A 17 3.33 -5.16 -6.77
N GLU A 18 4.02 -4.07 -6.49
CA GLU A 18 3.61 -2.72 -6.93
C GLU A 18 3.54 -2.59 -8.45
N SER A 19 4.46 -3.22 -9.17
CA SER A 19 4.47 -3.19 -10.65
C SER A 19 3.42 -4.09 -11.30
N HIS A 20 2.82 -5.02 -10.55
CA HIS A 20 1.88 -6.03 -11.06
C HIS A 20 0.48 -5.97 -10.41
N LEU A 21 0.13 -4.87 -9.71
CA LEU A 21 -1.15 -4.78 -8.99
C LEU A 21 -2.38 -5.05 -9.86
N LYS A 22 -2.30 -4.74 -11.17
CA LYS A 22 -3.37 -4.98 -12.15
C LYS A 22 -3.29 -6.34 -12.84
N ASP A 23 -2.23 -7.10 -12.59
CA ASP A 23 -2.02 -8.41 -13.20
C ASP A 23 -2.57 -9.52 -12.30
N ASP A 24 -2.79 -10.69 -12.90
CA ASP A 24 -3.09 -11.91 -12.15
C ASP A 24 -1.78 -12.58 -11.71
N PHE A 25 -1.54 -12.61 -10.42
CA PHE A 25 -0.39 -13.28 -9.82
C PHE A 25 -0.73 -13.82 -8.43
N SER A 26 -0.04 -14.86 -8.03
CA SER A 26 -0.16 -15.50 -6.72
C SER A 26 0.97 -15.05 -5.77
N VAL A 27 0.80 -15.36 -4.48
CA VAL A 27 1.88 -15.17 -3.48
C VAL A 27 3.09 -16.06 -3.78
N GLU A 28 2.85 -17.21 -4.39
CA GLU A 28 3.86 -18.17 -4.88
C GLU A 28 4.73 -17.54 -5.97
N ASP A 29 4.13 -16.80 -6.88
CA ASP A 29 4.86 -16.08 -7.95
C ASP A 29 5.78 -15.02 -7.35
N VAL A 30 5.29 -14.25 -6.39
CA VAL A 30 6.10 -13.25 -5.66
C VAL A 30 7.27 -13.91 -4.95
N ALA A 31 7.02 -15.00 -4.22
CA ALA A 31 8.07 -15.74 -3.49
C ALA A 31 9.12 -16.30 -4.46
N SER A 32 8.69 -16.85 -5.58
CA SER A 32 9.56 -17.39 -6.65
C SER A 32 10.42 -16.30 -7.27
N HIS A 33 9.87 -15.11 -7.49
CA HIS A 33 10.60 -13.95 -8.01
C HIS A 33 11.79 -13.55 -7.14
N VAL A 34 11.70 -13.75 -5.83
CA VAL A 34 12.77 -13.45 -4.88
C VAL A 34 13.53 -14.69 -4.41
N TYR A 35 13.35 -15.81 -5.09
CA TYR A 35 14.03 -17.10 -4.81
C TYR A 35 13.82 -17.62 -3.38
N MET A 36 12.62 -17.40 -2.82
CA MET A 36 12.21 -17.89 -1.52
C MET A 36 11.11 -18.96 -1.64
N SER A 37 11.03 -19.87 -0.67
CA SER A 37 9.82 -20.69 -0.54
C SER A 37 8.65 -19.80 -0.08
N SER A 38 7.44 -20.08 -0.58
CA SER A 38 6.22 -19.31 -0.27
C SER A 38 5.99 -19.17 1.25
N GLY A 39 6.13 -20.27 2.00
CA GLY A 39 5.94 -20.25 3.46
C GLY A 39 6.96 -19.41 4.20
N TYR A 40 8.24 -19.45 3.80
CA TYR A 40 9.28 -18.62 4.39
C TYR A 40 9.07 -17.15 4.07
N PHE A 41 8.76 -16.83 2.80
CA PHE A 41 8.46 -15.47 2.34
C PHE A 41 7.29 -14.86 3.10
N GLN A 42 6.15 -15.57 3.19
CA GLN A 42 4.96 -15.09 3.90
C GLN A 42 5.24 -14.81 5.37
N LYS A 43 5.98 -15.71 6.04
CA LYS A 43 6.36 -15.52 7.46
C LYS A 43 7.29 -14.31 7.64
N ALA A 44 8.34 -14.20 6.81
CA ALA A 44 9.28 -13.09 6.86
C ALA A 44 8.58 -11.74 6.59
N PHE A 45 7.72 -11.70 5.56
CA PHE A 45 6.95 -10.51 5.22
C PHE A 45 6.03 -10.09 6.39
N SER A 46 5.26 -11.03 6.96
CA SER A 46 4.34 -10.73 8.06
C SER A 46 5.06 -10.27 9.32
N MET A 47 6.23 -10.83 9.61
CA MET A 47 7.04 -10.40 10.76
C MET A 47 7.57 -8.97 10.60
N LEU A 48 7.94 -8.59 9.38
CA LEU A 48 8.46 -7.24 9.09
C LEU A 48 7.37 -6.19 8.99
N CYS A 49 6.32 -6.52 8.23
CA CYS A 49 5.34 -5.54 7.81
C CYS A 49 4.12 -5.47 8.75
N GLY A 50 3.95 -6.46 9.64
CA GLY A 50 2.84 -6.53 10.60
C GLY A 50 1.50 -6.95 10.00
N PHE A 51 1.44 -7.31 8.72
CA PHE A 51 0.28 -7.85 8.01
C PHE A 51 0.73 -8.90 6.97
N THR A 52 -0.20 -9.69 6.49
CA THR A 52 0.10 -10.73 5.48
C THR A 52 0.32 -10.13 4.10
N VAL A 53 1.05 -10.86 3.24
CA VAL A 53 1.24 -10.49 1.82
C VAL A 53 -0.10 -10.27 1.12
N SER A 54 -1.07 -11.18 1.34
CA SER A 54 -2.39 -11.09 0.74
C SER A 54 -3.18 -9.86 1.21
N GLU A 55 -3.05 -9.48 2.47
CA GLU A 55 -3.64 -8.23 2.99
C GLU A 55 -2.99 -7.01 2.36
N TYR A 56 -1.68 -7.01 2.21
CA TYR A 56 -0.95 -5.95 1.53
C TYR A 56 -1.45 -5.77 0.10
N ILE A 57 -1.42 -6.83 -0.71
CA ILE A 57 -1.87 -6.80 -2.11
C ILE A 57 -3.31 -6.29 -2.20
N ARG A 58 -4.21 -6.84 -1.38
CA ARG A 58 -5.62 -6.42 -1.36
C ARG A 58 -5.78 -4.94 -1.03
N ASN A 59 -5.11 -4.45 0.00
CA ASN A 59 -5.22 -3.07 0.42
C ASN A 59 -4.63 -2.11 -0.61
N ARG A 60 -3.50 -2.47 -1.23
CA ARG A 60 -2.92 -1.70 -2.33
C ARG A 60 -3.86 -1.65 -3.54
N ARG A 61 -4.40 -2.80 -3.97
CA ARG A 61 -5.38 -2.88 -5.06
C ARG A 61 -6.61 -2.02 -4.81
N LEU A 62 -7.16 -2.04 -3.58
CA LEU A 62 -8.31 -1.22 -3.23
C LEU A 62 -7.98 0.27 -3.20
N ALA A 63 -6.83 0.66 -2.68
CA ALA A 63 -6.39 2.06 -2.68
C ALA A 63 -6.22 2.58 -4.12
N GLU A 64 -5.53 1.84 -4.99
CA GLU A 64 -5.35 2.20 -6.40
C GLU A 64 -6.68 2.22 -7.17
N ALA A 65 -7.58 1.27 -6.92
CA ALA A 65 -8.93 1.27 -7.49
C ALA A 65 -9.73 2.53 -7.08
N GLY A 66 -9.52 3.01 -5.85
CA GLY A 66 -10.11 4.26 -5.37
C GLY A 66 -9.61 5.47 -6.17
N MET A 67 -8.30 5.54 -6.42
CA MET A 67 -7.70 6.58 -7.26
C MET A 67 -8.17 6.49 -8.72
N GLU A 68 -8.28 5.30 -9.28
CA GLU A 68 -8.80 5.07 -10.63
C GLU A 68 -10.26 5.55 -10.76
N LEU A 69 -11.09 5.30 -9.73
CA LEU A 69 -12.48 5.80 -9.70
C LEU A 69 -12.57 7.33 -9.73
N LEU A 70 -11.62 8.03 -9.13
CA LEU A 70 -11.58 9.49 -9.11
C LEU A 70 -11.03 10.09 -10.41
N SER A 71 -10.07 9.42 -11.04
CA SER A 71 -9.28 9.97 -12.16
C SER A 71 -9.76 9.52 -13.54
N SER A 72 -10.55 8.43 -13.64
CA SER A 72 -11.01 7.86 -14.90
C SER A 72 -12.53 7.86 -15.02
N ASN A 73 -13.03 7.63 -16.25
CA ASN A 73 -14.45 7.40 -16.55
C ASN A 73 -14.76 5.91 -16.80
N GLU A 74 -13.82 5.02 -16.50
CA GLU A 74 -14.00 3.58 -16.64
C GLU A 74 -15.18 3.09 -15.81
N LYS A 75 -15.88 2.05 -16.29
CA LYS A 75 -17.00 1.46 -15.54
C LYS A 75 -16.49 0.82 -14.26
N ILE A 76 -17.26 0.90 -13.20
CA ILE A 76 -16.90 0.31 -11.89
C ILE A 76 -16.59 -1.18 -12.02
N ILE A 77 -17.32 -1.90 -12.88
CA ILE A 77 -17.07 -3.33 -13.12
C ILE A 77 -15.72 -3.57 -13.80
N ASP A 78 -15.33 -2.72 -14.74
CA ASP A 78 -14.05 -2.86 -15.45
C ASP A 78 -12.89 -2.58 -14.51
N ILE A 79 -13.01 -1.58 -13.63
CA ILE A 79 -12.06 -1.31 -12.55
C ILE A 79 -12.00 -2.52 -11.58
N ALA A 80 -13.15 -3.09 -11.20
CA ALA A 80 -13.17 -4.27 -10.34
C ALA A 80 -12.38 -5.44 -10.94
N LEU A 81 -12.62 -5.74 -12.23
CA LEU A 81 -11.90 -6.79 -12.96
C LEU A 81 -10.40 -6.48 -13.05
N MET A 82 -10.02 -5.23 -13.35
CA MET A 82 -8.63 -4.78 -13.43
C MET A 82 -7.85 -5.02 -12.13
N TYR A 83 -8.50 -4.92 -11.00
CA TYR A 83 -7.89 -5.13 -9.68
C TYR A 83 -8.18 -6.51 -9.08
N GLY A 84 -8.56 -7.49 -9.93
CA GLY A 84 -8.65 -8.91 -9.56
C GLY A 84 -9.92 -9.30 -8.82
N TYR A 85 -11.03 -8.60 -9.03
CA TYR A 85 -12.35 -8.97 -8.50
C TYR A 85 -13.24 -9.53 -9.60
N ASP A 86 -13.76 -10.73 -9.41
CA ASP A 86 -14.60 -11.44 -10.40
C ASP A 86 -16.02 -10.88 -10.53
N SER A 87 -16.46 -10.04 -9.61
CA SER A 87 -17.81 -9.48 -9.62
C SER A 87 -17.90 -8.09 -9.00
N HIS A 88 -18.86 -7.31 -9.48
CA HIS A 88 -19.21 -6.01 -8.91
C HIS A 88 -19.53 -6.08 -7.43
N ASP A 89 -20.21 -7.13 -6.97
CA ASP A 89 -20.64 -7.27 -5.58
C ASP A 89 -19.49 -7.57 -4.63
N SER A 90 -18.57 -8.46 -5.03
CA SER A 90 -17.37 -8.77 -4.25
C SER A 90 -16.47 -7.54 -4.12
N PHE A 91 -16.27 -6.81 -5.23
CA PHE A 91 -15.55 -5.56 -5.23
C PHE A 91 -16.20 -4.51 -4.34
N THR A 92 -17.50 -4.26 -4.50
CA THR A 92 -18.24 -3.24 -3.73
C THR A 92 -18.16 -3.52 -2.22
N LYS A 93 -18.27 -4.78 -1.80
CA LYS A 93 -18.14 -5.17 -0.38
C LYS A 93 -16.72 -4.93 0.15
N ALA A 94 -15.69 -5.36 -0.59
CA ALA A 94 -14.31 -5.17 -0.19
C ALA A 94 -13.94 -3.68 -0.16
N PHE A 95 -14.29 -2.95 -1.20
CA PHE A 95 -14.06 -1.52 -1.33
C PHE A 95 -14.72 -0.71 -0.21
N SER A 96 -16.01 -0.98 0.06
CA SER A 96 -16.72 -0.28 1.13
C SER A 96 -16.17 -0.60 2.52
N ARG A 97 -15.70 -1.83 2.74
CA ARG A 97 -15.05 -2.21 4.00
C ARG A 97 -13.71 -1.46 4.17
N PHE A 98 -12.97 -1.28 3.09
CA PHE A 98 -11.68 -0.61 3.13
C PHE A 98 -11.83 0.91 3.23
N HIS A 99 -12.59 1.54 2.33
CA HIS A 99 -12.71 2.99 2.25
C HIS A 99 -13.79 3.60 3.16
N GLY A 100 -14.77 2.80 3.62
CA GLY A 100 -15.94 3.28 4.38
C GLY A 100 -17.04 3.86 3.49
N VAL A 101 -16.84 3.92 2.17
CA VAL A 101 -17.78 4.44 1.17
C VAL A 101 -17.88 3.50 -0.02
N THR A 102 -19.00 3.53 -0.76
CA THR A 102 -19.17 2.67 -1.93
C THR A 102 -18.44 3.23 -3.17
N PRO A 103 -18.04 2.38 -4.14
CA PRO A 103 -17.45 2.83 -5.40
C PRO A 103 -18.33 3.84 -6.14
N SER A 104 -19.66 3.64 -6.14
CA SER A 104 -20.60 4.55 -6.78
C SER A 104 -20.69 5.90 -6.07
N ALA A 105 -20.50 5.95 -4.73
CA ALA A 105 -20.45 7.22 -4.01
C ALA A 105 -19.17 8.01 -4.36
N VAL A 106 -18.03 7.33 -4.44
CA VAL A 106 -16.76 7.94 -4.88
C VAL A 106 -16.89 8.51 -6.29
N ARG A 107 -17.48 7.76 -7.22
CA ARG A 107 -17.69 8.19 -8.62
C ARG A 107 -18.56 9.45 -8.72
N ARG A 108 -19.55 9.61 -7.85
CA ARG A 108 -20.40 10.81 -7.81
C ARG A 108 -19.68 12.04 -7.24
N GLY A 109 -18.57 11.84 -6.58
CA GLY A 109 -17.80 12.90 -5.94
C GLY A 109 -18.28 13.25 -4.52
N GLY A 110 -17.52 14.09 -3.82
CA GLY A 110 -17.84 14.58 -2.48
C GLY A 110 -17.54 13.60 -1.33
N CYS A 111 -16.85 12.48 -1.63
CA CYS A 111 -16.41 11.51 -0.63
C CYS A 111 -14.89 11.49 -0.54
N THR A 112 -14.38 11.31 0.67
CA THR A 112 -12.97 10.99 0.90
C THR A 112 -12.72 9.49 0.76
N ILE A 113 -11.56 9.11 0.25
CA ILE A 113 -11.10 7.72 0.18
C ILE A 113 -9.87 7.56 1.07
N LYS A 114 -9.68 6.35 1.60
CA LYS A 114 -8.47 6.01 2.36
C LYS A 114 -7.29 5.81 1.41
N ALA A 115 -6.16 6.40 1.74
CA ALA A 115 -4.90 6.09 1.09
C ALA A 115 -4.23 4.89 1.77
N PHE A 116 -3.53 4.08 1.00
CA PHE A 116 -2.63 3.03 1.49
C PHE A 116 -1.39 3.06 0.61
N ALA A 117 -0.36 3.76 1.08
CA ALA A 117 0.87 3.98 0.32
C ALA A 117 1.68 2.67 0.17
N PRO A 118 2.51 2.57 -0.88
CA PRO A 118 3.47 1.48 -1.01
C PRO A 118 4.41 1.42 0.20
N LEU A 119 4.68 0.20 0.67
CA LEU A 119 5.67 -0.01 1.73
C LEU A 119 7.06 0.41 1.24
N ARG A 120 7.77 1.11 2.11
CA ARG A 120 9.19 1.43 1.94
C ARG A 120 9.95 0.95 3.18
N LEU A 121 10.98 0.12 2.96
CA LEU A 121 11.86 -0.33 4.02
C LEU A 121 13.00 0.69 4.14
N GLN A 122 13.11 1.32 5.30
CA GLN A 122 14.23 2.21 5.61
C GLN A 122 15.03 1.61 6.76
N PHE A 123 16.34 1.45 6.55
CA PHE A 123 17.26 0.98 7.58
C PHE A 123 18.18 2.10 7.97
N ILE A 124 18.17 2.45 9.26
CA ILE A 124 19.13 3.39 9.83
C ILE A 124 20.20 2.55 10.54
N LEU A 125 21.40 2.48 9.97
CA LEU A 125 22.56 1.92 10.62
C LEU A 125 23.17 2.99 11.54
N GLY A 126 22.84 2.92 12.81
CA GLY A 126 23.55 3.69 13.84
C GLY A 126 24.87 2.99 14.18
N GLY A 127 25.97 3.72 14.19
CA GLY A 127 27.28 3.14 14.43
C GLY A 127 27.42 2.49 15.80
N GLY A 128 27.80 1.22 15.83
CA GLY A 128 28.38 0.53 17.00
C GLY A 128 27.46 0.17 18.16
N TYR A 129 26.15 0.34 18.05
CA TYR A 129 25.20 0.01 19.11
C TYR A 129 24.27 -1.13 18.72
N ILE A 130 23.79 -1.88 19.71
CA ILE A 130 22.75 -2.90 19.55
C ILE A 130 21.57 -2.26 18.84
N MET A 131 21.18 -2.82 17.68
CA MET A 131 20.08 -2.28 16.91
C MET A 131 18.77 -2.53 17.64
N ASP A 132 18.18 -1.48 18.19
CA ASP A 132 16.79 -1.49 18.60
C ASP A 132 15.92 -1.31 17.37
N TYR A 133 15.34 -2.41 16.88
CA TYR A 133 14.32 -2.35 15.83
C TYR A 133 13.02 -1.83 16.45
N ARG A 134 12.66 -0.62 16.13
CA ARG A 134 11.34 -0.12 16.43
C ARG A 134 10.50 -0.21 15.16
N ILE A 135 9.63 -1.22 15.07
CA ILE A 135 8.55 -1.24 14.09
C ILE A 135 7.46 -0.36 14.67
N GLU A 136 7.41 0.89 14.26
CA GLU A 136 6.28 1.74 14.58
C GLU A 136 5.15 1.42 13.61
N LYS A 137 4.05 0.85 14.14
CA LYS A 137 2.75 0.99 13.49
C LYS A 137 2.46 2.47 13.48
N GLN A 138 2.61 3.10 12.32
CA GLN A 138 2.10 4.45 12.19
C GLN A 138 0.59 4.40 12.41
N PRO A 139 0.03 5.24 13.31
CA PRO A 139 -1.41 5.37 13.42
C PRO A 139 -1.98 5.74 12.06
N GLU A 140 -3.24 5.35 11.81
CA GLU A 140 -3.95 5.81 10.62
C GLU A 140 -3.80 7.33 10.53
N PHE A 141 -3.08 7.83 9.53
CA PHE A 141 -2.97 9.25 9.29
C PHE A 141 -3.93 9.63 8.17
N GLU A 142 -4.73 10.66 8.39
CA GLU A 142 -5.50 11.29 7.34
C GLU A 142 -4.54 12.10 6.48
N VAL A 143 -4.39 11.72 5.22
CA VAL A 143 -3.68 12.53 4.24
C VAL A 143 -4.69 13.54 3.69
N LEU A 144 -4.61 14.77 4.14
CA LEU A 144 -5.27 15.89 3.48
C LEU A 144 -4.49 16.23 2.21
N LEU A 145 -4.97 15.73 1.07
CA LEU A 145 -4.48 16.13 -0.24
C LEU A 145 -5.04 17.52 -0.57
N LYS A 146 -4.24 18.55 -0.33
CA LYS A 146 -4.48 19.87 -0.92
C LYS A 146 -3.90 19.84 -2.33
N VAL A 147 -4.75 19.70 -3.33
CA VAL A 147 -4.37 19.80 -4.75
C VAL A 147 -4.28 21.29 -5.07
N GLU A 148 -3.10 21.86 -4.97
CA GLU A 148 -2.75 23.07 -5.70
C GLU A 148 -2.14 22.64 -7.04
N ALA A 149 -2.54 23.32 -8.11
CA ALA A 149 -2.48 22.85 -9.50
C ALA A 149 -1.09 22.47 -10.06
N ASP A 150 0.02 22.64 -9.33
CA ASP A 150 1.37 22.39 -9.85
C ASP A 150 2.36 21.67 -8.93
N ARG A 151 1.99 21.29 -7.69
CA ARG A 151 2.89 20.54 -6.78
C ARG A 151 2.13 19.70 -5.77
N LEU A 152 2.35 18.39 -5.81
CA LEU A 152 2.02 17.47 -4.71
C LEU A 152 3.09 17.62 -3.61
N THR A 153 2.74 18.29 -2.54
CA THR A 153 3.54 18.35 -1.32
C THR A 153 2.89 17.47 -0.27
N TYR A 154 3.63 16.47 0.23
CA TYR A 154 3.19 15.63 1.35
C TYR A 154 3.66 16.28 2.65
N TRP A 155 2.74 16.56 3.55
CA TRP A 155 3.02 17.04 4.90
C TRP A 155 2.57 15.98 5.91
N SER A 156 3.41 15.62 6.87
CA SER A 156 2.99 14.84 8.03
C SER A 156 2.49 15.78 9.13
N GLU A 157 1.66 15.27 10.05
CA GLU A 157 1.17 16.06 11.20
C GLU A 157 2.31 16.68 12.03
N THR A 158 3.49 16.05 12.02
CA THR A 158 4.71 16.52 12.69
C THR A 158 5.26 17.79 12.05
N ASP A 159 5.15 17.90 10.71
CA ASP A 159 5.63 19.09 9.97
C ASP A 159 4.74 20.31 10.19
N LEU A 160 3.44 20.09 10.49
CA LEU A 160 2.50 21.17 10.81
C LEU A 160 2.77 21.80 12.18
N ASN A 161 3.22 21.01 13.16
CA ASN A 161 3.53 21.52 14.50
C ASN A 161 4.83 22.33 14.55
N GLU A 162 5.83 22.01 13.73
CA GLU A 162 7.09 22.80 13.69
C GLU A 162 6.94 24.16 13.03
N ASN A 163 6.01 24.31 12.09
CA ASN A 163 5.74 25.60 11.43
C ASN A 163 4.88 26.56 12.25
N GLN A 164 4.12 26.07 13.23
CA GLN A 164 3.36 26.95 14.16
C GLN A 164 4.23 27.55 15.27
N LEU A 165 5.42 27.00 15.52
CA LEU A 165 6.35 27.48 16.54
C LEU A 165 7.33 28.55 16.02
N ARG A 166 7.24 28.95 14.74
CA ARG A 166 8.12 29.95 14.10
C ARG A 166 7.39 31.25 13.67
N MET A 167 6.21 31.52 14.22
CA MET A 167 5.58 32.84 14.10
C MET A 167 5.71 33.63 15.38
#